data_0cb9e61b7b0b6b9b187dc7cf96d993df
#
_entry.id   0cb9e61b7b0b6b9b187dc7cf96d993df
#
_cell.length_a   1.000
_cell.length_b   1.000
_cell.length_c   1.000
_cell.angle_alpha   90.00
_cell.angle_beta   90.00
_cell.angle_gamma   90.00
#
_symmetry.space_group_name_H-M   'P 1'
#
loop_
_entity.id
_entity.type
_entity.pdbx_description
1 polymer ?
#
loop_
_entity_poly.entity_id
_entity_poly.type
_entity_poly.pdbx_seq_one_letter_code
_entity_poly.pdbx_strand_id
1 'polypeptide(L)'
;MSDARNQARERALHRLRRHAEVLASAFDLPLGSIEAENERVRSRYGICYADGRIKIRLHRLRDPDLLKYSVMVDTLCHELAHLRHFDHGRRFWRLYRRIREYAQRHGIYKPGPEPAARTTPFQNLPAAITRAEPPGLRGPVQLDLF
;
A
#
# COMPACT_ATOMS: atom_id res chain seq x y z
N MET A 1 19.57 -3.19 -19.49
CA MET A 1 18.21 -2.69 -19.41
C MET A 1 17.46 -3.31 -18.27
N SER A 2 17.27 -4.63 -18.28
CA SER A 2 16.58 -5.29 -17.19
C SER A 2 17.28 -5.13 -15.85
N ASP A 3 18.61 -5.07 -15.85
CA ASP A 3 19.36 -4.90 -14.60
C ASP A 3 19.09 -3.56 -13.94
N ALA A 4 19.03 -2.48 -14.71
CA ALA A 4 18.74 -1.16 -14.15
C ALA A 4 17.36 -1.10 -13.56
N ARG A 5 16.37 -1.71 -14.22
CA ARG A 5 15.02 -1.77 -13.70
C ARG A 5 14.94 -2.59 -12.43
N ASN A 6 15.62 -3.73 -12.43
CA ASN A 6 15.64 -4.58 -11.26
C ASN A 6 16.28 -3.88 -10.08
N GLN A 7 17.37 -3.16 -10.32
CA GLN A 7 18.03 -2.41 -9.27
C GLN A 7 17.14 -1.30 -8.71
N ALA A 8 16.46 -0.58 -9.60
CA ALA A 8 15.54 0.48 -9.16
C ALA A 8 14.39 -0.11 -8.34
N ARG A 9 13.86 -1.26 -8.78
CA ARG A 9 12.80 -1.96 -8.09
C ARG A 9 13.25 -2.41 -6.70
N GLU A 10 14.44 -2.98 -6.63
CA GLU A 10 14.98 -3.44 -5.35
C GLU A 10 15.24 -2.28 -4.40
N ARG A 11 15.74 -1.17 -4.89
CA ARG A 11 15.93 0.02 -4.05
C ARG A 11 14.62 0.55 -3.52
N ALA A 12 13.59 0.60 -4.36
CA ALA A 12 12.28 1.06 -3.93
C ALA A 12 11.70 0.13 -2.86
N LEU A 13 11.81 -1.17 -3.07
CA LEU A 13 11.31 -2.14 -2.11
C LEU A 13 12.05 -2.07 -0.78
N HIS A 14 13.36 -1.93 -0.84
CA HIS A 14 14.17 -1.78 0.37
C HIS A 14 13.75 -0.54 1.15
N ARG A 15 13.55 0.55 0.45
CA ARG A 15 13.11 1.80 1.06
C ARG A 15 11.73 1.67 1.68
N LEU A 16 10.81 1.01 0.98
CA LEU A 16 9.47 0.75 1.50
C LEU A 16 9.52 -0.09 2.77
N ARG A 17 10.36 -1.12 2.79
CA ARG A 17 10.48 -1.98 3.96
C ARG A 17 10.95 -1.20 5.18
N ARG A 18 11.94 -0.34 5.00
CA ARG A 18 12.43 0.50 6.09
C ARG A 18 11.35 1.43 6.60
N HIS A 19 10.64 2.09 5.69
CA HIS A 19 9.59 3.01 6.08
C HIS A 19 8.39 2.28 6.70
N ALA A 20 8.09 1.08 6.21
CA ALA A 20 7.03 0.27 6.78
C ALA A 20 7.32 -0.08 8.23
N GLU A 21 8.56 -0.40 8.55
CA GLU A 21 8.95 -0.71 9.92
C GLU A 21 8.78 0.50 10.82
N VAL A 22 9.18 1.68 10.34
CA VAL A 22 9.03 2.90 11.11
C VAL A 22 7.55 3.17 11.41
N LEU A 23 6.71 3.08 10.38
CA LEU A 23 5.28 3.36 10.53
C LEU A 23 4.58 2.32 11.39
N ALA A 24 4.90 1.04 11.17
CA ALA A 24 4.30 -0.03 11.96
C ALA A 24 4.68 0.10 13.43
N SER A 25 5.92 0.45 13.71
CA SER A 25 6.38 0.66 15.07
C SER A 25 5.68 1.84 15.72
N ALA A 26 5.53 2.93 14.98
CA ALA A 26 4.91 4.15 15.51
C ALA A 26 3.45 3.93 15.91
N PHE A 27 2.75 3.03 15.22
CA PHE A 27 1.34 2.76 15.47
C PHE A 27 1.09 1.38 16.09
N ASP A 28 2.16 0.70 16.46
CA ASP A 28 2.08 -0.61 17.13
C ASP A 28 1.27 -1.61 16.30
N LEU A 29 1.64 -1.76 15.04
CA LEU A 29 0.96 -2.63 14.11
C LEU A 29 1.75 -3.93 13.91
N PRO A 30 1.06 -5.08 13.81
CA PRO A 30 1.73 -6.38 13.69
C PRO A 30 2.17 -6.66 12.26
N LEU A 31 3.16 -5.94 11.79
CA LEU A 31 3.67 -6.10 10.43
C LEU A 31 4.45 -7.40 10.29
N GLY A 32 4.11 -8.19 9.27
CA GLY A 32 4.84 -9.40 8.96
C GLY A 32 5.92 -9.15 7.92
N SER A 33 5.54 -8.80 6.72
CA SER A 33 6.52 -8.54 5.65
C SER A 33 5.94 -7.60 4.60
N ILE A 34 6.84 -6.96 3.87
CA ILE A 34 6.49 -6.14 2.71
C ILE A 34 7.11 -6.80 1.49
N GLU A 35 6.30 -7.07 0.49
CA GLU A 35 6.72 -7.70 -0.75
C GLU A 35 6.18 -6.92 -1.94
N ALA A 36 6.85 -7.03 -3.07
CA ALA A 36 6.35 -6.45 -4.30
C ALA A 36 5.22 -7.30 -4.84
N GLU A 37 4.16 -6.64 -5.31
CA GLU A 37 3.08 -7.34 -5.97
C GLU A 37 3.55 -7.85 -7.33
N ASN A 38 3.02 -8.99 -7.73
CA ASN A 38 3.30 -9.55 -9.05
C ASN A 38 2.82 -8.57 -10.12
N GLU A 39 3.66 -8.31 -11.11
CA GLU A 39 3.35 -7.36 -12.17
C GLU A 39 2.13 -7.76 -13.00
N ARG A 40 1.78 -9.03 -13.01
CA ARG A 40 0.60 -9.51 -13.72
C ARG A 40 -0.70 -9.15 -13.03
N VAL A 41 -0.65 -8.83 -11.76
CA VAL A 41 -1.84 -8.42 -11.02
C VAL A 41 -2.14 -6.97 -11.36
N ARG A 42 -3.30 -6.70 -11.94
CA ARG A 42 -3.67 -5.37 -12.40
C ARG A 42 -4.88 -4.79 -11.68
N SER A 43 -5.49 -5.57 -10.81
CA SER A 43 -6.75 -5.17 -10.19
C SER A 43 -6.58 -4.42 -8.87
N ARG A 44 -5.35 -4.28 -8.38
CA ARG A 44 -5.16 -3.65 -7.07
C ARG A 44 -3.78 -3.00 -6.98
N TYR A 45 -3.69 -2.00 -6.12
CA TYR A 45 -2.41 -1.37 -5.79
C TYR A 45 -1.71 -2.06 -4.64
N GLY A 46 -2.44 -2.73 -3.78
CA GLY A 46 -1.86 -3.44 -2.66
C GLY A 46 -2.83 -4.45 -2.08
N ILE A 47 -2.33 -5.26 -1.18
CA ILE A 47 -3.14 -6.23 -0.47
C ILE A 47 -2.49 -6.54 0.87
N CYS A 48 -3.32 -6.74 1.89
CA CYS A 48 -2.88 -7.12 3.22
C CYS A 48 -3.49 -8.47 3.58
N TYR A 49 -2.64 -9.38 4.02
CA TYR A 49 -3.09 -10.70 4.45
C TYR A 49 -3.23 -10.74 5.97
N ALA A 50 -4.07 -11.63 6.44
CA ALA A 50 -4.34 -11.74 7.88
C ALA A 50 -3.10 -12.07 8.70
N ASP A 51 -2.11 -12.71 8.10
CA ASP A 51 -0.87 -13.06 8.79
C ASP A 51 0.14 -11.90 8.84
N GLY A 52 -0.21 -10.73 8.35
CA GLY A 52 0.67 -9.57 8.39
C GLY A 52 1.49 -9.33 7.14
N ARG A 53 1.38 -10.19 6.15
CA ARG A 53 2.07 -9.96 4.88
C ARG A 53 1.35 -8.87 4.09
N ILE A 54 2.11 -8.00 3.48
CA ILE A 54 1.58 -6.93 2.64
C ILE A 54 2.32 -6.97 1.32
N LYS A 55 1.56 -6.90 0.23
CA LYS A 55 2.15 -6.75 -1.11
C LYS A 55 1.75 -5.40 -1.66
N ILE A 56 2.69 -4.75 -2.32
CA ILE A 56 2.48 -3.40 -2.85
C ILE A 56 2.91 -3.37 -4.30
N ARG A 57 2.08 -2.77 -5.13
CA ARG A 57 2.41 -2.58 -6.54
C ARG A 57 3.52 -1.54 -6.65
N LEU A 58 4.56 -1.88 -7.38
CA LEU A 58 5.67 -0.98 -7.61
C LEU A 58 5.66 -0.39 -9.01
N HIS A 59 4.99 -1.04 -9.95
CA HIS A 59 5.01 -0.64 -11.36
C HIS A 59 3.68 -0.06 -11.80
N ARG A 60 3.74 0.83 -12.77
CA ARG A 60 2.54 1.42 -13.34
C ARG A 60 1.72 0.36 -14.08
N LEU A 61 0.43 0.62 -14.21
CA LEU A 61 -0.45 -0.34 -14.87
C LEU A 61 -0.23 -0.42 -16.37
N ARG A 62 0.20 0.68 -16.98
CA ARG A 62 0.27 0.79 -18.44
C ARG A 62 1.65 0.50 -19.01
N ASP A 63 2.67 0.60 -18.20
CA ASP A 63 4.03 0.42 -18.66
C ASP A 63 4.88 -0.12 -17.49
N PRO A 64 6.12 -0.55 -17.77
CA PRO A 64 6.94 -1.15 -16.71
C PRO A 64 7.64 -0.14 -15.82
N ASP A 65 7.38 1.15 -15.95
CA ASP A 65 8.02 2.14 -15.10
C ASP A 65 7.50 2.04 -13.68
N LEU A 66 8.33 2.45 -12.74
CA LEU A 66 7.95 2.46 -11.34
C LEU A 66 6.91 3.55 -11.08
N LEU A 67 6.01 3.28 -10.18
CA LEU A 67 5.14 4.29 -9.62
C LEU A 67 5.98 5.32 -8.86
N LYS A 68 5.44 6.52 -8.69
CA LYS A 68 6.07 7.48 -7.79
C LYS A 68 6.11 6.89 -6.39
N TYR A 69 7.19 7.17 -5.68
CA TYR A 69 7.33 6.62 -4.34
C TYR A 69 6.19 7.05 -3.42
N SER A 70 5.69 8.28 -3.58
CA SER A 70 4.56 8.74 -2.76
C SER A 70 3.31 7.89 -2.98
N VAL A 71 3.10 7.38 -4.19
CA VAL A 71 1.97 6.48 -4.45
C VAL A 71 2.17 5.16 -3.72
N MET A 72 3.39 4.64 -3.75
CA MET A 72 3.70 3.41 -3.01
C MET A 72 3.48 3.60 -1.51
N VAL A 73 3.89 4.73 -0.95
CA VAL A 73 3.71 5.01 0.47
C VAL A 73 2.24 5.17 0.82
N ASP A 74 1.46 5.81 -0.04
CA ASP A 74 0.02 5.93 0.20
C ASP A 74 -0.63 4.54 0.27
N THR A 75 -0.27 3.66 -0.66
CA THR A 75 -0.72 2.27 -0.62
C THR A 75 -0.27 1.59 0.67
N LEU A 76 0.99 1.79 1.05
CA LEU A 76 1.53 1.22 2.27
C LEU A 76 0.69 1.64 3.49
N CYS A 77 0.37 2.92 3.59
CA CYS A 77 -0.42 3.42 4.72
C CYS A 77 -1.80 2.76 4.76
N HIS A 78 -2.40 2.55 3.60
CA HIS A 78 -3.69 1.88 3.48
C HIS A 78 -3.59 0.44 3.99
N GLU A 79 -2.59 -0.30 3.52
CA GLU A 79 -2.44 -1.70 3.92
C GLU A 79 -2.03 -1.84 5.38
N LEU A 80 -1.21 -0.93 5.89
CA LEU A 80 -0.88 -0.95 7.31
C LEU A 80 -2.12 -0.76 8.19
N ALA A 81 -3.04 0.10 7.77
CA ALA A 81 -4.28 0.30 8.52
C ALA A 81 -5.10 -0.98 8.59
N HIS A 82 -5.04 -1.82 7.55
CA HIS A 82 -5.72 -3.11 7.54
C HIS A 82 -5.16 -4.10 8.54
N LEU A 83 -3.95 -3.90 9.01
CA LEU A 83 -3.41 -4.77 10.06
C LEU A 83 -4.21 -4.67 11.35
N ARG A 84 -4.95 -3.60 11.54
CA ARG A 84 -5.80 -3.42 12.71
C ARG A 84 -7.29 -3.43 12.39
N HIS A 85 -7.68 -2.90 11.25
CA HIS A 85 -9.09 -2.80 10.86
C HIS A 85 -9.28 -3.45 9.50
N PHE A 86 -10.00 -4.56 9.46
CA PHE A 86 -10.13 -5.37 8.26
C PHE A 86 -11.05 -4.76 7.23
N ASP A 87 -12.08 -4.04 7.66
CA ASP A 87 -13.02 -3.43 6.72
C ASP A 87 -12.66 -1.96 6.47
N HIS A 88 -13.31 -1.37 5.49
CA HIS A 88 -13.10 0.04 5.15
C HIS A 88 -14.06 0.96 5.91
N GLY A 89 -14.31 0.64 7.17
CA GLY A 89 -15.18 1.46 7.99
C GLY A 89 -14.48 2.72 8.51
N ARG A 90 -15.20 3.43 9.37
CA ARG A 90 -14.74 4.70 9.90
C ARG A 90 -13.40 4.58 10.63
N ARG A 91 -13.22 3.51 11.41
CA ARG A 91 -11.99 3.31 12.17
C ARG A 91 -10.79 3.08 11.25
N PHE A 92 -11.00 2.34 10.17
CA PHE A 92 -9.95 2.11 9.18
C PHE A 92 -9.50 3.44 8.56
N TRP A 93 -10.44 4.24 8.05
CA TRP A 93 -10.09 5.49 7.40
C TRP A 93 -9.42 6.47 8.35
N ARG A 94 -9.83 6.48 9.61
CA ARG A 94 -9.20 7.32 10.61
C ARG A 94 -7.75 6.92 10.83
N LEU A 95 -7.50 5.63 10.98
CA LEU A 95 -6.15 5.13 11.18
C LEU A 95 -5.28 5.37 9.95
N TYR A 96 -5.82 5.06 8.77
CA TYR A 96 -5.10 5.31 7.52
C TYR A 96 -4.65 6.77 7.42
N ARG A 97 -5.53 7.70 7.67
CA ARG A 97 -5.18 9.12 7.61
C ARG A 97 -4.12 9.49 8.64
N ARG A 98 -4.20 8.94 9.83
CA ARG A 98 -3.20 9.21 10.87
C ARG A 98 -1.83 8.67 10.48
N ILE A 99 -1.79 7.49 9.92
CA ILE A 99 -0.52 6.91 9.46
C ILE A 99 0.06 7.79 8.35
N ARG A 100 -0.75 8.20 7.40
CA ARG A 100 -0.29 9.02 6.29
C ARG A 100 0.19 10.39 6.77
N GLU A 101 -0.52 11.01 7.70
CA GLU A 101 -0.10 12.28 8.27
C GLU A 101 1.24 12.17 9.02
N TYR A 102 1.39 11.09 9.76
CA TYR A 102 2.66 10.80 10.42
C TYR A 102 3.78 10.66 9.39
N ALA A 103 3.52 9.90 8.35
CA ALA A 103 4.49 9.71 7.28
C ALA A 103 4.86 11.03 6.62
N GLN A 104 3.89 11.91 6.43
CA GLN A 104 4.14 13.21 5.82
C GLN A 104 4.99 14.09 6.74
N ARG A 105 4.68 14.12 8.03
CA ARG A 105 5.45 14.91 8.99
C ARG A 105 6.89 14.43 9.11
N HIS A 106 7.13 13.16 8.89
CA HIS A 106 8.47 12.58 9.03
C HIS A 106 9.19 12.43 7.69
N GLY A 107 8.68 13.05 6.64
CA GLY A 107 9.35 13.04 5.35
C GLY A 107 9.31 11.72 4.61
N ILE A 108 8.45 10.80 5.03
CA ILE A 108 8.27 9.51 4.36
C ILE A 108 7.30 9.65 3.19
N TYR A 109 6.20 10.36 3.40
CA TYR A 109 5.21 10.62 2.38
C TYR A 109 5.38 12.05 1.88
N LYS A 110 5.78 12.18 0.60
CA LYS A 110 5.99 13.48 -0.02
C LYS A 110 5.22 13.52 -1.34
N PRO A 111 3.94 13.90 -1.29
CA PRO A 111 3.08 13.81 -2.49
C PRO A 111 3.37 14.92 -3.47
N GLY A 112 4.33 15.60 -3.55
CA GLY A 112 4.66 16.58 -4.57
C GLY A 112 3.54 17.57 -4.87
N PRO A 113 3.79 18.55 -5.73
CA PRO A 113 2.76 19.50 -6.12
C PRO A 113 1.79 18.85 -7.11
N GLU A 114 0.68 18.36 -6.62
CA GLU A 114 -0.32 17.71 -7.45
C GLU A 114 -1.44 18.69 -7.81
N PRO A 115 -2.05 18.52 -8.97
CA PRO A 115 -3.26 19.27 -9.26
C PRO A 115 -4.32 19.03 -8.21
N ALA A 116 -5.14 20.04 -7.96
CA ALA A 116 -6.14 19.95 -6.90
C ALA A 116 -7.09 18.76 -7.08
N ALA A 117 -7.33 18.38 -8.33
CA ALA A 117 -8.23 17.27 -8.62
C ALA A 117 -7.57 15.90 -8.39
N ARG A 118 -6.28 15.86 -8.18
CA ARG A 118 -5.59 14.57 -8.02
C ARG A 118 -5.92 13.98 -6.66
N THR A 119 -6.26 12.72 -6.66
CA THR A 119 -6.59 12.00 -5.44
C THR A 119 -5.66 10.81 -5.28
N THR A 120 -5.76 10.15 -4.13
CA THR A 120 -5.02 8.92 -3.91
C THR A 120 -5.58 7.82 -4.78
N PRO A 121 -4.81 6.74 -5.01
CA PRO A 121 -5.33 5.61 -5.78
C PRO A 121 -6.64 5.06 -5.23
N PHE A 122 -6.80 5.08 -3.93
CA PHE A 122 -7.99 4.52 -3.30
C PHE A 122 -9.24 5.35 -3.56
N GLN A 123 -9.07 6.66 -3.67
CA GLN A 123 -10.20 7.55 -3.91
C GLN A 123 -10.69 7.49 -5.35
N ASN A 124 -9.82 7.06 -6.27
CA ASN A 124 -10.16 6.99 -7.69
C ASN A 124 -10.68 5.64 -8.13
N LEU A 125 -10.65 4.65 -7.25
CA LEU A 125 -11.05 3.31 -7.61
C LEU A 125 -12.56 3.15 -7.56
N PRO A 126 -13.14 2.39 -8.50
CA PRO A 126 -14.57 2.06 -8.41
C PRO A 126 -14.88 1.30 -7.14
N ALA A 127 -16.09 1.48 -6.64
CA ALA A 127 -16.50 0.81 -5.41
C ALA A 127 -16.39 -0.72 -5.52
N ALA A 128 -16.62 -1.25 -6.70
CA ALA A 128 -16.55 -2.71 -6.89
C ALA A 128 -15.16 -3.28 -6.63
N ILE A 129 -14.13 -2.47 -6.80
CA ILE A 129 -12.76 -2.94 -6.61
C ILE A 129 -12.38 -3.00 -5.12
N THR A 130 -13.08 -2.24 -4.30
CA THR A 130 -12.78 -2.20 -2.87
C THR A 130 -13.63 -3.17 -2.06
N ARG A 131 -14.30 -4.09 -2.71
CA ARG A 131 -15.17 -5.03 -2.03
C ARG A 131 -14.39 -5.91 -1.09
N ALA A 132 -15.04 -6.28 -0.02
CA ALA A 132 -14.46 -7.21 0.93
C ALA A 132 -14.29 -8.59 0.29
N GLU A 133 -13.42 -9.36 0.89
CA GLU A 133 -13.17 -10.70 0.44
C GLU A 133 -14.40 -11.57 0.58
N PRO A 134 -14.54 -12.54 -0.30
CA PRO A 134 -15.64 -13.50 -0.15
C PRO A 134 -15.57 -14.21 1.19
N PRO A 135 -16.71 -14.49 1.78
CA PRO A 135 -16.71 -15.25 3.01
C PRO A 135 -16.16 -16.65 2.80
N GLY A 136 -15.59 -17.20 3.83
CA GLY A 136 -15.12 -18.56 3.79
C GLY A 136 -13.69 -18.75 3.35
N LEU A 137 -12.95 -17.69 3.13
CA LEU A 137 -11.54 -17.82 2.83
C LEU A 137 -10.78 -18.45 3.96
N ARG A 138 -9.75 -19.21 3.60
CA ARG A 138 -8.93 -19.94 4.56
C ARG A 138 -7.48 -19.51 4.44
N GLY A 139 -6.68 -19.83 5.46
CA GLY A 139 -5.28 -19.51 5.48
C GLY A 139 -5.06 -18.02 5.55
N PRO A 140 -4.02 -17.49 4.89
CA PRO A 140 -3.87 -16.05 4.83
C PRO A 140 -5.07 -15.45 4.14
N VAL A 141 -5.82 -14.66 4.86
CA VAL A 141 -7.04 -14.05 4.34
C VAL A 141 -6.68 -12.72 3.70
N GLN A 142 -7.21 -12.52 2.52
CA GLN A 142 -7.03 -11.25 1.83
C GLN A 142 -7.92 -10.21 2.49
N LEU A 143 -7.30 -9.19 3.05
CA LEU A 143 -8.02 -8.18 3.82
C LEU A 143 -8.36 -6.95 3.03
N ASP A 144 -7.71 -6.73 1.91
CA ASP A 144 -7.93 -5.55 1.11
C ASP A 144 -7.71 -5.87 -0.35
N LEU A 145 -8.62 -5.39 -1.19
CA LEU A 145 -8.59 -5.67 -2.61
C LEU A 145 -9.02 -4.43 -3.38
N PHE A 146 -8.16 -3.96 -4.24
CA PHE A 146 -8.50 -2.88 -5.16
C PHE A 146 -8.24 -3.24 -6.56
#